data_c7b0cc8ccf2bb246fc1166ef4825a7ca
#
_entry.id   c7b0cc8ccf2bb246fc1166ef4825a7ca
#
_cell.length_a   1.000
_cell.length_b   1.000
_cell.length_c   1.000
_cell.angle_alpha   90.00
_cell.angle_beta   90.00
_cell.angle_gamma   90.00
#
_symmetry.space_group_name_H-M   'P 1'
#
loop_
_entity.id
_entity.type
_entity.pdbx_description
1 polymer ?
#
loop_
_entity_poly.entity_id
_entity_poly.type
_entity_poly.pdbx_seq_one_letter_code
_entity_poly.pdbx_strand_id
1 'polypeptide(L)'
;MKKVILSVVALAAISLSASAQVSVGAGYLNDATKSVYKVSNTSTENSWCSNGFYVQGMYSLPIAKGFGLDAGVKFSYLHGEQSGDVNLGSLHLANATSKTNETYLAVPVFANYKYKINRDFSVFAFAGPTFSLGLTSKTDVTTTVLGQNKTTNYDNYAKYDDGDASDYKRGNIFLGGGLGVDLKNTFRISLGYDFGLLNRTSADNTTRTQNQFYVGVAFLF
;
A
#
# COMPACT_ATOMS: atom_id res chain seq x y z
N MET A 1 11.34 -24.54 -5.70
CA MET A 1 10.73 -23.46 -4.92
C MET A 1 9.30 -23.13 -5.35
N LYS A 2 8.96 -22.94 -6.65
CA LYS A 2 7.58 -22.64 -7.11
C LYS A 2 6.55 -23.73 -6.73
N LYS A 3 6.93 -25.02 -6.74
CA LYS A 3 6.04 -26.14 -6.38
C LYS A 3 5.73 -26.24 -4.87
N VAL A 4 6.66 -25.77 -4.01
CA VAL A 4 6.47 -25.77 -2.55
C VAL A 4 5.50 -24.67 -2.12
N ILE A 5 5.57 -23.51 -2.75
CA ILE A 5 4.64 -22.40 -2.49
C ILE A 5 3.22 -22.79 -2.91
N LEU A 6 3.06 -23.44 -4.04
CA LEU A 6 1.75 -23.91 -4.54
C LEU A 6 1.14 -24.98 -3.63
N SER A 7 1.97 -25.90 -3.08
CA SER A 7 1.51 -26.94 -2.16
C SER A 7 1.15 -26.39 -0.78
N VAL A 8 1.84 -25.36 -0.27
CA VAL A 8 1.49 -24.70 0.99
C VAL A 8 0.16 -23.94 0.85
N VAL A 9 -0.06 -23.26 -0.26
CA VAL A 9 -1.34 -22.60 -0.56
C VAL A 9 -2.47 -23.63 -0.72
N ALA A 10 -2.21 -24.75 -1.36
CA ALA A 10 -3.19 -25.83 -1.51
C ALA A 10 -3.50 -26.54 -0.19
N LEU A 11 -2.51 -26.78 0.69
CA LEU A 11 -2.74 -27.36 2.02
C LEU A 11 -3.52 -26.39 2.95
N ALA A 12 -3.27 -25.11 2.88
CA ALA A 12 -4.04 -24.10 3.60
C ALA A 12 -5.52 -24.06 3.14
N ALA A 13 -5.79 -24.39 1.88
CA ALA A 13 -7.15 -24.44 1.34
C ALA A 13 -7.96 -25.69 1.76
N ILE A 14 -7.31 -26.76 2.17
CA ILE A 14 -7.97 -28.06 2.45
C ILE A 14 -8.39 -28.21 3.92
N SER A 15 -7.83 -27.43 4.85
CA SER A 15 -8.19 -27.48 6.29
C SER A 15 -9.30 -26.49 6.68
N LEU A 16 -10.13 -26.08 5.73
CA LEU A 16 -11.22 -25.12 5.95
C LEU A 16 -12.30 -25.74 6.83
N SER A 17 -12.33 -25.37 8.10
CA SER A 17 -13.49 -25.65 8.95
C SER A 17 -14.74 -25.03 8.32
N ALA A 18 -15.89 -25.71 8.44
CA ALA A 18 -17.20 -25.31 7.90
C ALA A 18 -17.70 -23.89 8.32
N SER A 19 -16.91 -23.17 9.10
CA SER A 19 -17.22 -21.83 9.62
C SER A 19 -16.39 -20.71 9.01
N ALA A 20 -15.40 -21.02 8.16
CA ALA A 20 -14.54 -20.02 7.58
C ALA A 20 -15.17 -19.36 6.35
N GLN A 21 -14.94 -18.07 6.18
CA GLN A 21 -15.49 -17.27 5.10
C GLN A 21 -14.36 -16.76 4.21
N VAL A 22 -14.46 -17.00 2.90
CA VAL A 22 -13.56 -16.44 1.90
C VAL A 22 -14.18 -15.15 1.37
N SER A 23 -13.37 -14.14 1.10
CA SER A 23 -13.82 -12.95 0.39
C SER A 23 -12.84 -12.52 -0.69
N VAL A 24 -13.39 -11.97 -1.76
CA VAL A 24 -12.63 -11.34 -2.84
C VAL A 24 -13.13 -9.92 -3.00
N GLY A 25 -12.21 -8.97 -3.02
CA GLY A 25 -12.57 -7.56 -3.05
C GLY A 25 -11.59 -6.70 -3.81
N ALA A 26 -12.04 -5.47 -4.07
CA ALA A 26 -11.24 -4.43 -4.68
C ALA A 26 -11.61 -3.08 -4.08
N GLY A 27 -10.71 -2.11 -4.22
CA GLY A 27 -10.96 -0.77 -3.69
C GLY A 27 -9.96 0.25 -4.16
N TYR A 28 -10.21 1.47 -3.72
CA TYR A 28 -9.33 2.61 -3.88
C TYR A 28 -8.28 2.63 -2.76
N LEU A 29 -7.07 3.03 -3.10
CA LEU A 29 -5.94 3.18 -2.19
C LEU A 29 -5.28 4.54 -2.42
N ASN A 30 -5.11 5.30 -1.35
CA ASN A 30 -4.27 6.49 -1.30
C ASN A 30 -3.07 6.20 -0.40
N ASP A 31 -1.88 6.47 -0.90
CA ASP A 31 -0.62 6.33 -0.18
C ASP A 31 0.01 7.71 0.02
N ALA A 32 0.16 8.12 1.26
CA ALA A 32 0.83 9.35 1.65
C ALA A 32 2.25 9.03 2.09
N THR A 33 3.22 9.43 1.29
CA THR A 33 4.65 9.29 1.58
C THR A 33 5.21 10.60 2.12
N LYS A 34 5.92 10.52 3.24
CA LYS A 34 6.65 11.63 3.86
C LYS A 34 8.14 11.32 3.87
N SER A 35 8.95 12.23 3.36
CA SER A 35 10.41 12.16 3.38
C SER A 35 10.95 13.32 4.21
N VAL A 36 11.78 13.03 5.19
CA VAL A 36 12.44 14.01 6.06
C VAL A 36 13.94 13.87 5.86
N TYR A 37 14.56 14.92 5.40
CA TYR A 37 16.01 15.03 5.23
C TYR A 37 16.60 15.95 6.29
N LYS A 38 17.61 15.48 7.02
CA LYS A 38 18.25 16.21 8.11
C LYS A 38 19.69 16.53 7.78
N VAL A 39 20.05 17.82 7.81
CA VAL A 39 21.42 18.30 7.69
C VAL A 39 21.74 19.19 8.89
N SER A 40 22.67 18.76 9.74
CA SER A 40 22.99 19.47 10.99
C SER A 40 21.73 19.73 11.81
N ASN A 41 21.38 20.99 12.07
CA ASN A 41 20.21 21.39 12.84
C ASN A 41 18.97 21.73 11.98
N THR A 42 19.04 21.56 10.67
CA THR A 42 17.95 21.87 9.75
C THR A 42 17.31 20.58 9.23
N SER A 43 15.98 20.52 9.27
CA SER A 43 15.22 19.43 8.66
C SER A 43 14.33 19.97 7.55
N THR A 44 14.40 19.34 6.39
CA THR A 44 13.51 19.61 5.27
C THR A 44 12.54 18.45 5.10
N GLU A 45 11.25 18.76 5.07
CA GLU A 45 10.20 17.78 4.88
C GLU A 45 9.59 17.92 3.47
N ASN A 46 9.40 16.79 2.80
CA ASN A 46 8.66 16.71 1.56
C ASN A 46 7.61 15.59 1.69
N SER A 47 6.38 15.90 1.28
CA SER A 47 5.28 14.96 1.34
C SER A 47 4.55 14.90 0.01
N TRP A 48 4.17 13.71 -0.41
CA TRP A 48 3.39 13.49 -1.63
C TRP A 48 2.41 12.35 -1.47
N CYS A 49 1.39 12.34 -2.31
CA CYS A 49 0.39 11.31 -2.33
C CYS A 49 0.39 10.58 -3.67
N SER A 50 0.25 9.27 -3.61
CA SER A 50 -0.02 8.41 -4.75
C SER A 50 -1.39 7.80 -4.60
N ASN A 51 -2.13 7.72 -5.70
CA ASN A 51 -3.48 7.20 -5.74
C ASN A 51 -3.53 5.96 -6.61
N GLY A 52 -4.41 5.03 -6.28
CA GLY A 52 -4.51 3.83 -7.06
C GLY A 52 -5.62 2.91 -6.60
N PHE A 53 -5.45 1.65 -6.92
CA PHE A 53 -6.42 0.62 -6.57
C PHE A 53 -5.72 -0.61 -5.97
N TYR A 54 -6.51 -1.41 -5.28
CA TYR A 54 -6.08 -2.73 -4.84
C TYR A 54 -7.12 -3.79 -5.16
N VAL A 55 -6.65 -5.01 -5.27
CA VAL A 55 -7.47 -6.23 -5.26
C VAL A 55 -6.97 -7.13 -4.15
N GLN A 56 -7.87 -7.83 -3.48
CA GLN A 56 -7.50 -8.70 -2.36
C GLN A 56 -8.36 -9.93 -2.28
N GLY A 57 -7.75 -11.03 -1.81
CA GLY A 57 -8.43 -12.23 -1.36
C GLY A 57 -8.17 -12.40 0.13
N MET A 58 -9.22 -12.53 0.92
CA MET A 58 -9.12 -12.66 2.37
C MET A 58 -9.82 -13.93 2.84
N TYR A 59 -9.27 -14.50 3.88
CA TYR A 59 -9.80 -15.64 4.59
C TYR A 59 -10.11 -15.21 6.04
N SER A 60 -11.35 -15.38 6.45
CA SER A 60 -11.85 -14.99 7.77
C SER A 60 -12.13 -16.23 8.61
N LEU A 61 -11.45 -16.36 9.74
CA LEU A 61 -11.63 -17.40 10.74
C LEU A 61 -12.41 -16.83 11.93
N PRO A 62 -13.68 -17.18 12.10
CA PRO A 62 -14.40 -16.83 13.32
C PRO A 62 -13.84 -17.66 14.49
N ILE A 63 -13.51 -17.00 15.60
CA ILE A 63 -12.97 -17.66 16.80
C ILE A 63 -14.06 -17.83 17.85
N ALA A 64 -14.62 -16.76 18.37
CA ALA A 64 -15.70 -16.83 19.37
C ALA A 64 -16.39 -15.48 19.56
N LYS A 65 -17.70 -15.49 19.84
CA LYS A 65 -18.48 -14.31 20.26
C LYS A 65 -18.29 -13.05 19.40
N GLY A 66 -18.17 -13.21 18.08
CA GLY A 66 -17.97 -12.11 17.15
C GLY A 66 -16.50 -11.77 16.86
N PHE A 67 -15.55 -12.31 17.61
CA PHE A 67 -14.13 -12.20 17.32
C PHE A 67 -13.71 -13.15 16.22
N GLY A 68 -12.79 -12.70 15.38
CA GLY A 68 -12.21 -13.47 14.29
C GLY A 68 -10.80 -13.02 13.96
N LEU A 69 -10.18 -13.77 13.07
CA LEU A 69 -8.88 -13.46 12.47
C LEU A 69 -9.06 -13.46 10.95
N ASP A 70 -8.63 -12.38 10.31
CA ASP A 70 -8.61 -12.26 8.85
C ASP A 70 -7.16 -12.31 8.38
N ALA A 71 -6.87 -13.12 7.39
CA ALA A 71 -5.57 -13.13 6.72
C ALA A 71 -5.78 -13.28 5.20
N GLY A 72 -4.87 -12.69 4.41
CA GLY A 72 -5.05 -12.76 2.97
C GLY A 72 -3.88 -12.25 2.17
N VAL A 73 -4.15 -11.98 0.89
CA VAL A 73 -3.20 -11.40 -0.05
C VAL A 73 -3.84 -10.18 -0.70
N LYS A 74 -3.12 -9.08 -0.73
CA LYS A 74 -3.50 -7.82 -1.36
C LYS A 74 -2.46 -7.45 -2.43
N PHE A 75 -2.91 -7.22 -3.65
CA PHE A 75 -2.11 -6.63 -4.72
C PHE A 75 -2.56 -5.19 -4.93
N SER A 76 -1.62 -4.25 -5.03
CA SER A 76 -1.93 -2.83 -5.22
C SER A 76 -1.12 -2.22 -6.34
N TYR A 77 -1.74 -1.30 -7.06
CA TYR A 77 -1.10 -0.42 -8.04
C TYR A 77 -1.34 1.03 -7.61
N LEU A 78 -0.28 1.83 -7.60
CA LEU A 78 -0.28 3.23 -7.21
C LEU A 78 0.35 4.08 -8.31
N HIS A 79 -0.23 5.24 -8.54
CA HIS A 79 0.29 6.28 -9.43
C HIS A 79 0.37 7.60 -8.67
N GLY A 80 1.54 8.22 -8.68
CA GLY A 80 1.80 9.54 -8.09
C GLY A 80 2.37 10.49 -9.13
N GLU A 81 1.94 11.75 -9.08
CA GLU A 81 2.49 12.82 -9.92
C GLU A 81 2.88 14.00 -9.05
N GLN A 82 4.07 14.54 -9.30
CA GLN A 82 4.58 15.74 -8.65
C GLN A 82 5.16 16.67 -9.72
N SER A 83 4.83 17.95 -9.62
CA SER A 83 5.37 18.98 -10.51
C SER A 83 6.00 20.09 -9.68
N GLY A 84 7.13 20.60 -10.17
CA GLY A 84 7.82 21.75 -9.59
C GLY A 84 8.28 22.71 -10.67
N ASP A 85 8.12 24.00 -10.42
CA ASP A 85 8.52 25.05 -11.32
C ASP A 85 9.73 25.80 -10.79
N VAL A 86 10.68 26.10 -11.67
CA VAL A 86 11.80 27.00 -11.38
C VAL A 86 11.53 28.33 -12.06
N ASN A 87 11.23 29.35 -11.25
CA ASN A 87 10.92 30.69 -11.71
C ASN A 87 12.03 31.67 -11.30
N LEU A 88 12.40 32.57 -12.20
CA LEU A 88 13.24 33.73 -11.89
C LEU A 88 12.42 35.02 -12.13
N GLY A 89 11.83 35.56 -11.05
CA GLY A 89 10.88 36.65 -11.15
C GLY A 89 9.59 36.20 -11.88
N SER A 90 9.24 36.90 -12.94
CA SER A 90 8.12 36.56 -13.83
C SER A 90 8.48 35.62 -14.98
N LEU A 91 9.74 35.20 -15.11
CA LEU A 91 10.19 34.28 -16.15
C LEU A 91 10.10 32.82 -15.64
N HIS A 92 9.33 31.97 -16.35
CA HIS A 92 9.35 30.51 -16.19
C HIS A 92 10.59 29.96 -16.92
N LEU A 93 11.57 29.48 -16.16
CA LEU A 93 12.83 29.00 -16.75
C LEU A 93 12.78 27.47 -16.98
N ALA A 94 12.20 26.74 -16.09
CA ALA A 94 12.09 25.29 -16.19
C ALA A 94 10.91 24.75 -15.39
N ASN A 95 10.34 23.65 -15.85
CA ASN A 95 9.36 22.82 -15.14
C ASN A 95 9.91 21.41 -15.07
N ALA A 96 9.73 20.76 -13.92
CA ALA A 96 10.04 19.35 -13.75
C ALA A 96 8.78 18.62 -13.25
N THR A 97 8.34 17.61 -14.00
CA THR A 97 7.23 16.72 -13.62
C THR A 97 7.77 15.32 -13.39
N SER A 98 7.49 14.77 -12.23
CA SER A 98 7.86 13.41 -11.82
C SER A 98 6.59 12.57 -11.72
N LYS A 99 6.53 11.46 -12.47
CA LYS A 99 5.44 10.48 -12.44
C LYS A 99 5.97 9.17 -11.93
N THR A 100 5.43 8.68 -10.82
CA THR A 100 5.86 7.44 -10.20
C THR A 100 4.75 6.40 -10.27
N ASN A 101 5.09 5.20 -10.74
CA ASN A 101 4.21 4.03 -10.78
C ASN A 101 4.78 2.93 -9.91
N GLU A 102 3.98 2.41 -9.00
CA GLU A 102 4.41 1.42 -8.03
C GLU A 102 3.42 0.25 -7.97
N THR A 103 3.96 -0.96 -7.81
CA THR A 103 3.15 -2.15 -7.54
C THR A 103 3.64 -2.84 -6.28
N TYR A 104 2.70 -3.32 -5.48
CA TYR A 104 2.96 -3.99 -4.21
C TYR A 104 2.19 -5.30 -4.10
N LEU A 105 2.82 -6.25 -3.43
CA LEU A 105 2.17 -7.45 -2.92
C LEU A 105 2.21 -7.38 -1.39
N ALA A 106 1.07 -7.58 -0.74
CA ALA A 106 1.01 -7.49 0.71
C ALA A 106 0.21 -8.66 1.31
N VAL A 107 0.55 -8.98 2.56
CA VAL A 107 -0.14 -10.00 3.37
C VAL A 107 -0.69 -9.30 4.61
N PRO A 108 -1.97 -8.90 4.60
CA PRO A 108 -2.67 -8.39 5.76
C PRO A 108 -3.02 -9.53 6.72
N VAL A 109 -2.90 -9.27 8.04
CA VAL A 109 -3.32 -10.16 9.12
C VAL A 109 -4.01 -9.31 10.18
N PHE A 110 -5.33 -9.46 10.31
CA PHE A 110 -6.14 -8.62 11.17
C PHE A 110 -6.90 -9.43 12.20
N ALA A 111 -6.91 -9.01 13.45
CA ALA A 111 -7.96 -9.34 14.38
C ALA A 111 -9.20 -8.54 14.01
N ASN A 112 -10.36 -9.18 14.00
CA ASN A 112 -11.63 -8.51 13.74
C ASN A 112 -12.65 -8.78 14.85
N TYR A 113 -13.58 -7.85 14.99
CA TYR A 113 -14.76 -8.01 15.81
C TYR A 113 -15.99 -7.63 15.00
N LYS A 114 -16.91 -8.60 14.81
CA LYS A 114 -18.17 -8.44 14.06
C LYS A 114 -19.36 -8.43 15.01
N TYR A 115 -20.14 -7.38 14.98
CA TYR A 115 -21.39 -7.21 15.69
C TYR A 115 -22.57 -7.32 14.73
N LYS A 116 -23.43 -8.32 14.93
CA LYS A 116 -24.65 -8.52 14.14
C LYS A 116 -25.75 -7.62 14.67
N ILE A 117 -26.21 -6.67 13.87
CA ILE A 117 -27.35 -5.80 14.20
C ILE A 117 -28.64 -6.54 13.92
N ASN A 118 -28.71 -7.22 12.78
CA ASN A 118 -29.85 -8.07 12.39
C ASN A 118 -29.38 -9.19 11.44
N ARG A 119 -30.31 -9.91 10.81
CA ARG A 119 -29.98 -11.03 9.91
C ARG A 119 -29.24 -10.57 8.64
N ASP A 120 -29.49 -9.35 8.17
CA ASP A 120 -28.99 -8.83 6.90
C ASP A 120 -27.86 -7.81 7.07
N PHE A 121 -27.62 -7.32 8.29
CA PHE A 121 -26.68 -6.23 8.53
C PHE A 121 -25.80 -6.50 9.74
N SER A 122 -24.49 -6.43 9.51
CA SER A 122 -23.47 -6.49 10.56
C SER A 122 -22.47 -5.36 10.39
N VAL A 123 -21.95 -4.85 11.50
CA VAL A 123 -20.81 -3.93 11.51
C VAL A 123 -19.58 -4.66 12.03
N PHE A 124 -18.41 -4.31 11.58
CA PHE A 124 -17.20 -4.89 12.09
C PHE A 124 -16.08 -3.85 12.18
N ALA A 125 -15.16 -4.10 13.11
CA ALA A 125 -13.90 -3.39 13.23
C ALA A 125 -12.76 -4.40 13.05
N PHE A 126 -11.65 -3.96 12.51
CA PHE A 126 -10.48 -4.79 12.33
C PHE A 126 -9.20 -3.99 12.60
N ALA A 127 -8.16 -4.66 13.10
CA ALA A 127 -6.85 -4.07 13.31
C ALA A 127 -5.76 -5.14 13.26
N GLY A 128 -4.57 -4.76 12.79
CA GLY A 128 -3.43 -5.66 12.75
C GLY A 128 -2.32 -5.22 11.80
N PRO A 129 -1.28 -6.04 11.65
CA PRO A 129 -0.18 -5.78 10.74
C PRO A 129 -0.52 -6.16 9.29
N THR A 130 0.10 -5.41 8.36
CA THR A 130 0.17 -5.73 6.94
C THR A 130 1.63 -5.76 6.50
N PHE A 131 2.11 -6.90 6.02
CA PHE A 131 3.45 -7.07 5.49
C PHE A 131 3.44 -6.79 3.99
N SER A 132 4.18 -5.79 3.53
CA SER A 132 4.17 -5.32 2.14
C SER A 132 5.53 -5.46 1.49
N LEU A 133 5.54 -5.92 0.23
CA LEU A 133 6.71 -6.04 -0.62
C LEU A 133 6.49 -5.28 -1.92
N GLY A 134 7.35 -4.29 -2.20
CA GLY A 134 7.36 -3.58 -3.48
C GLY A 134 7.88 -4.48 -4.60
N LEU A 135 7.06 -4.67 -5.62
CA LEU A 135 7.42 -5.44 -6.81
C LEU A 135 8.11 -4.57 -7.84
N THR A 136 7.51 -3.44 -8.16
CA THR A 136 8.07 -2.43 -9.08
C THR A 136 7.88 -1.04 -8.49
N SER A 137 8.84 -0.14 -8.78
CA SER A 137 8.72 1.30 -8.53
C SER A 137 9.49 2.01 -9.61
N LYS A 138 8.79 2.65 -10.54
CA LYS A 138 9.37 3.35 -11.70
C LYS A 138 8.98 4.81 -11.67
N THR A 139 9.93 5.68 -11.90
CA THR A 139 9.74 7.13 -11.92
C THR A 139 10.21 7.69 -13.25
N ASP A 140 9.32 8.40 -13.92
CA ASP A 140 9.59 9.15 -15.14
C ASP A 140 9.69 10.63 -14.77
N VAL A 141 10.88 11.21 -14.95
CA VAL A 141 11.12 12.64 -14.72
C VAL A 141 11.19 13.35 -16.05
N THR A 142 10.23 14.20 -16.33
CA THR A 142 10.21 15.07 -17.51
C THR A 142 10.61 16.48 -17.11
N THR A 143 11.72 16.95 -17.64
CA THR A 143 12.19 18.33 -17.45
C THR A 143 11.97 19.12 -18.73
N THR A 144 11.29 20.25 -18.60
CA THR A 144 11.06 21.20 -19.69
C THR A 144 11.91 22.45 -19.45
N VAL A 145 12.84 22.75 -20.36
CA VAL A 145 13.67 23.92 -20.30
C VAL A 145 13.52 24.67 -21.63
N LEU A 146 13.11 25.94 -21.59
CA LEU A 146 12.89 26.77 -22.78
C LEU A 146 12.05 26.10 -23.86
N GLY A 147 11.01 25.35 -23.44
CA GLY A 147 10.08 24.64 -24.36
C GLY A 147 10.60 23.29 -24.89
N GLN A 148 11.80 22.86 -24.48
CA GLN A 148 12.34 21.55 -24.84
C GLN A 148 12.13 20.53 -23.70
N ASN A 149 11.53 19.38 -24.01
CA ASN A 149 11.27 18.33 -23.06
C ASN A 149 12.34 17.25 -23.11
N LYS A 150 12.87 16.87 -21.93
CA LYS A 150 13.72 15.71 -21.76
C LYS A 150 13.10 14.80 -20.71
N THR A 151 12.78 13.56 -21.06
CA THR A 151 12.30 12.56 -20.12
C THR A 151 13.41 11.56 -19.79
N THR A 152 13.59 11.30 -18.50
CA THR A 152 14.53 10.30 -17.98
C THR A 152 13.76 9.33 -17.12
N ASN A 153 13.95 8.02 -17.32
CA ASN A 153 13.26 6.96 -16.61
C ASN A 153 14.18 6.35 -15.56
N TYR A 154 13.68 6.18 -14.34
CA TYR A 154 14.39 5.61 -13.21
C TYR A 154 13.65 4.37 -12.70
N ASP A 155 14.38 3.29 -12.45
CA ASP A 155 13.88 2.17 -11.63
C ASP A 155 14.37 2.39 -10.20
N ASN A 156 13.46 2.75 -9.30
CA ASN A 156 13.79 3.07 -7.90
C ASN A 156 14.34 1.86 -7.13
N TYR A 157 14.20 0.65 -7.65
CA TYR A 157 14.75 -0.58 -7.08
C TYR A 157 16.01 -1.08 -7.78
N ALA A 158 16.47 -0.42 -8.84
CA ALA A 158 17.73 -0.77 -9.49
C ALA A 158 18.90 -0.40 -8.57
N LYS A 159 19.99 -1.17 -8.70
CA LYS A 159 21.28 -0.82 -8.10
C LYS A 159 21.96 0.21 -9.01
N TYR A 160 22.64 1.16 -8.41
CA TYR A 160 23.50 2.07 -9.16
C TYR A 160 24.73 1.35 -9.71
N ASP A 161 25.30 1.86 -10.82
CA ASP A 161 26.48 1.25 -11.49
C ASP A 161 27.71 1.14 -10.61
N ASP A 162 27.82 1.96 -9.58
CA ASP A 162 28.93 1.94 -8.60
C ASP A 162 28.82 0.83 -7.55
N GLY A 163 27.84 -0.09 -7.68
CA GLY A 163 27.67 -1.22 -6.78
C GLY A 163 26.91 -0.92 -5.51
N ASP A 164 26.49 0.32 -5.29
CA ASP A 164 25.67 0.70 -4.16
C ASP A 164 24.24 0.16 -4.29
N ALA A 165 23.69 -0.28 -3.16
CA ALA A 165 22.31 -0.75 -3.11
C ALA A 165 21.37 0.41 -3.40
N SER A 166 20.24 0.13 -4.08
CA SER A 166 19.17 1.10 -4.23
C SER A 166 18.81 1.74 -2.89
N ASP A 167 18.68 3.06 -2.88
CA ASP A 167 18.24 3.79 -1.68
C ASP A 167 16.79 3.48 -1.29
N TYR A 168 16.03 2.80 -2.13
CA TYR A 168 14.63 2.49 -1.90
C TYR A 168 14.42 1.05 -1.47
N LYS A 169 13.97 0.85 -0.23
CA LYS A 169 13.72 -0.50 0.33
C LYS A 169 12.38 -1.04 -0.16
N ARG A 170 12.37 -2.32 -0.58
CA ARG A 170 11.15 -3.00 -1.07
C ARG A 170 10.18 -3.37 0.05
N GLY A 171 10.69 -3.73 1.22
CA GLY A 171 9.89 -4.19 2.35
C GLY A 171 9.29 -3.06 3.17
N ASN A 172 8.03 -3.20 3.58
CA ASN A 172 7.40 -2.35 4.59
C ASN A 172 6.49 -3.18 5.50
N ILE A 173 6.33 -2.73 6.72
CA ILE A 173 5.34 -3.25 7.66
C ILE A 173 4.43 -2.09 8.03
N PHE A 174 3.14 -2.30 7.87
CA PHE A 174 2.13 -1.37 8.31
C PHE A 174 1.44 -1.93 9.56
N LEU A 175 1.02 -1.03 10.42
CA LEU A 175 0.09 -1.33 11.50
C LEU A 175 -1.14 -0.44 11.32
N GLY A 176 -2.29 -1.04 11.24
CA GLY A 176 -3.48 -0.28 10.95
C GLY A 176 -4.75 -0.98 11.34
N GLY A 177 -5.85 -0.42 10.88
CA GLY A 177 -7.16 -0.96 11.13
C GLY A 177 -8.26 -0.14 10.46
N GLY A 178 -9.48 -0.58 10.67
CA GLY A 178 -10.62 0.05 10.03
C GLY A 178 -11.94 -0.46 10.52
N LEU A 179 -12.96 0.00 9.84
CA LEU A 179 -14.36 -0.34 10.09
C LEU A 179 -15.00 -0.82 8.79
N GLY A 180 -16.08 -1.56 8.90
CA GLY A 180 -16.85 -1.94 7.75
C GLY A 180 -18.23 -2.45 8.10
N VAL A 181 -18.97 -2.73 7.04
CA VAL A 181 -20.33 -3.29 7.11
C VAL A 181 -20.43 -4.50 6.20
N ASP A 182 -21.11 -5.55 6.69
CA ASP A 182 -21.49 -6.69 5.88
C ASP A 182 -22.99 -6.64 5.63
N LEU A 183 -23.38 -6.75 4.36
CA LEU A 183 -24.76 -6.76 3.89
C LEU A 183 -25.13 -8.17 3.43
N LYS A 184 -26.17 -8.75 4.02
CA LYS A 184 -26.70 -10.10 3.72
C LYS A 184 -25.64 -11.21 3.79
N ASN A 185 -24.56 -11.01 4.56
CA ASN A 185 -23.38 -11.88 4.56
C ASN A 185 -22.80 -12.18 3.17
N THR A 186 -23.07 -11.31 2.20
CA THR A 186 -22.66 -11.48 0.80
C THR A 186 -21.75 -10.34 0.33
N PHE A 187 -22.06 -9.11 0.74
CA PHE A 187 -21.30 -7.93 0.37
C PHE A 187 -20.69 -7.28 1.60
N ARG A 188 -19.44 -6.88 1.46
CA ARG A 188 -18.68 -6.14 2.48
C ARG A 188 -18.27 -4.79 1.91
N ILE A 189 -18.43 -3.74 2.70
CA ILE A 189 -17.86 -2.43 2.45
C ILE A 189 -16.94 -2.12 3.63
N SER A 190 -15.73 -1.68 3.38
CA SER A 190 -14.76 -1.37 4.43
C SER A 190 -13.95 -0.14 4.10
N LEU A 191 -13.52 0.54 5.14
CA LEU A 191 -12.55 1.63 5.09
C LEU A 191 -11.51 1.40 6.17
N GLY A 192 -10.27 1.81 5.90
CA GLY A 192 -9.18 1.64 6.85
C GLY A 192 -8.03 2.59 6.63
N TYR A 193 -7.16 2.63 7.63
CA TYR A 193 -5.94 3.40 7.61
C TYR A 193 -4.79 2.60 8.20
N ASP A 194 -3.65 2.59 7.50
CA ASP A 194 -2.46 1.85 7.85
C ASP A 194 -1.27 2.82 8.00
N PHE A 195 -0.56 2.74 9.13
CA PHE A 195 0.66 3.48 9.42
C PHE A 195 1.88 2.64 9.05
N GLY A 196 2.77 3.16 8.21
CA GLY A 196 4.03 2.50 7.89
C GLY A 196 5.04 2.62 9.02
N LEU A 197 5.59 1.50 9.44
CA LEU A 197 6.50 1.42 10.59
C LEU A 197 7.97 1.49 10.19
N LEU A 198 8.31 1.16 8.93
CA LEU A 198 9.70 1.05 8.52
C LEU A 198 10.15 2.30 7.73
N ASN A 199 11.43 2.65 7.94
CA ASN A 199 12.08 3.60 7.06
C ASN A 199 12.36 2.95 5.69
N ARG A 200 11.74 3.49 4.65
CA ARG A 200 11.79 3.00 3.26
C ARG A 200 13.02 3.46 2.48
N THR A 201 13.97 4.16 3.11
CA THR A 201 15.23 4.58 2.45
C THR A 201 16.44 4.08 3.21
N SER A 202 17.53 3.85 2.49
CA SER A 202 18.87 3.57 3.03
C SER A 202 19.76 4.81 3.00
N ALA A 203 19.31 5.91 2.36
CA ALA A 203 20.07 7.13 2.26
C ALA A 203 20.33 7.73 3.64
N ASP A 204 21.58 8.15 3.88
CA ASP A 204 22.00 8.76 5.13
C ASP A 204 21.19 10.03 5.42
N ASN A 205 20.95 10.26 6.70
CA ASN A 205 20.20 11.43 7.20
C ASN A 205 18.77 11.59 6.61
N THR A 206 18.24 10.55 5.96
CA THR A 206 16.90 10.57 5.36
C THR A 206 15.99 9.54 6.01
N THR A 207 14.78 9.95 6.32
CA THR A 207 13.72 9.03 6.77
C THR A 207 12.55 9.15 5.82
N ARG A 208 12.08 8.02 5.28
CA ARG A 208 10.91 7.95 4.40
C ARG A 208 9.88 6.99 4.97
N THR A 209 8.71 7.51 5.29
CA THR A 209 7.58 6.75 5.83
C THR A 209 6.38 6.83 4.88
N GLN A 210 5.56 5.79 4.89
CA GLN A 210 4.34 5.69 4.09
C GLN A 210 3.15 5.42 4.99
N ASN A 211 2.04 6.09 4.74
CA ASN A 211 0.76 5.79 5.37
C ASN A 211 -0.28 5.55 4.28
N GLN A 212 -1.23 4.66 4.53
CA GLN A 212 -2.23 4.29 3.52
C GLN A 212 -3.64 4.50 4.05
N PHE A 213 -4.47 5.15 3.27
CA PHE A 213 -5.92 5.17 3.44
C PHE A 213 -6.55 4.34 2.33
N TYR A 214 -7.54 3.53 2.66
CA TYR A 214 -8.23 2.71 1.67
C TYR A 214 -9.72 2.58 1.95
N VAL A 215 -10.48 2.43 0.87
CA VAL A 215 -11.90 2.10 0.90
C VAL A 215 -12.16 1.06 -0.18
N GLY A 216 -12.99 0.06 0.12
CA GLY A 216 -13.25 -1.00 -0.85
C GLY A 216 -14.52 -1.77 -0.58
N VAL A 217 -14.80 -2.62 -1.55
CA VAL A 217 -15.94 -3.54 -1.53
C VAL A 217 -15.42 -4.97 -1.73
N ALA A 218 -16.09 -5.93 -1.12
CA ALA A 218 -15.77 -7.34 -1.30
C ALA A 218 -17.04 -8.18 -1.37
N PHE A 219 -16.93 -9.31 -2.05
CA PHE A 219 -17.92 -10.37 -2.07
C PHE A 219 -17.49 -11.47 -1.10
N LEU A 220 -18.43 -11.93 -0.28
CA LEU A 220 -18.24 -12.96 0.73
C LEU A 220 -18.84 -14.28 0.25
N PHE A 221 -18.07 -15.37 0.36
CA PHE A 221 -18.48 -16.71 -0.06
C PHE A 221 -18.72 -17.62 1.13
#